data_34d4c3d12b005997ee7f765f86d951c0
#
_entry.id   34d4c3d12b005997ee7f765f86d951c0
#
_cell.length_a   1.000
_cell.length_b   1.000
_cell.length_c   1.000
_cell.angle_alpha   90.00
_cell.angle_beta   90.00
_cell.angle_gamma   90.00
#
_symmetry.space_group_name_H-M   'P 1'
#
loop_
_entity.id
_entity.type
_entity.pdbx_description
1 polymer ?
#
loop_
_entity_poly.entity_id
_entity_poly.type
_entity_poly.pdbx_seq_one_letter_code
_entity_poly.pdbx_strand_id
1 'polypeptide(L)'
;EQGRQQLQQRGPFIVCVDTSGSMGGYPEECAKALFLALLKVAMDEKRGCYLMLFSTEVATLEITADTGLDKAERFLSMSFHGGTDLVPCLEKALAKLDDPAFAKADVLVISDFIAQSLPHPLLDQMNRYRQRQTRFHAVAMSRHAKQALLRVFDNSWLLDCGLRGRLL
;
A
#
# COMPACT_ATOMS: atom_id res chain seq x y z
N GLU A 1 12.27 19.37 17.63
CA GLU A 1 12.28 20.25 16.45
C GLU A 1 12.60 19.53 15.15
N GLN A 2 13.57 18.61 15.14
CA GLN A 2 13.81 17.77 13.97
C GLN A 2 12.58 16.91 13.64
N GLY A 3 11.86 16.42 14.64
CA GLY A 3 10.62 15.68 14.44
C GLY A 3 9.51 16.53 13.81
N ARG A 4 9.40 17.81 14.16
CA ARG A 4 8.43 18.73 13.56
C ARG A 4 8.76 19.03 12.09
N GLN A 5 10.04 19.24 11.76
CA GLN A 5 10.46 19.45 10.39
C GLN A 5 10.24 18.22 9.52
N GLN A 6 10.49 17.01 10.05
CA GLN A 6 10.20 15.77 9.35
C GLN A 6 8.70 15.58 9.14
N LEU A 7 7.87 15.90 10.14
CA LEU A 7 6.41 15.82 10.01
C LEU A 7 5.87 16.79 8.97
N GLN A 8 6.42 18.01 8.89
CA GLN A 8 6.02 19.02 7.92
C GLN A 8 6.47 18.67 6.49
N GLN A 9 7.53 17.86 6.34
CA GLN A 9 8.06 17.45 5.04
C GLN A 9 7.48 16.14 4.53
N ARG A 10 6.63 15.47 5.30
CA ARG A 10 5.99 14.24 4.86
C ARG A 10 5.01 14.50 3.73
N GLY A 11 5.22 13.81 2.64
CA GLY A 11 4.35 13.88 1.49
C GLY A 11 3.05 13.09 1.66
N PRO A 12 2.27 12.98 0.61
CA PRO A 12 1.06 12.16 0.61
C PRO A 12 1.39 10.66 0.70
N PHE A 13 0.34 9.84 0.80
CA PHE A 13 0.46 8.38 0.78
C PHE A 13 0.00 7.83 -0.57
N ILE A 14 0.76 6.86 -1.09
CA ILE A 14 0.28 5.95 -2.13
C ILE A 14 0.13 4.58 -1.46
N VAL A 15 -1.10 4.11 -1.35
CA VAL A 15 -1.42 2.85 -0.66
C VAL A 15 -1.88 1.84 -1.71
N CYS A 16 -1.14 0.74 -1.83
CA CYS A 16 -1.44 -0.35 -2.74
C CYS A 16 -1.99 -1.53 -1.93
N VAL A 17 -3.22 -1.92 -2.18
CA VAL A 17 -3.87 -3.01 -1.45
C VAL A 17 -4.11 -4.19 -2.38
N ASP A 18 -3.57 -5.34 -2.01
CA ASP A 18 -3.80 -6.61 -2.67
C ASP A 18 -5.24 -7.05 -2.40
N THR A 19 -6.05 -7.10 -3.46
CA THR A 19 -7.45 -7.51 -3.39
C THR A 19 -7.68 -8.90 -3.99
N SER A 20 -6.63 -9.72 -4.08
CA SER A 20 -6.71 -11.08 -4.59
C SER A 20 -7.50 -12.01 -3.68
N GLY A 21 -7.91 -13.17 -4.23
CA GLY A 21 -8.68 -14.16 -3.48
C GLY A 21 -7.94 -14.71 -2.25
N SER A 22 -6.60 -14.79 -2.30
CA SER A 22 -5.79 -15.25 -1.16
C SER A 22 -5.86 -14.28 0.04
N MET A 23 -6.25 -13.03 -0.20
CA MET A 23 -6.49 -12.02 0.84
C MET A 23 -7.88 -12.10 1.44
N GLY A 24 -8.79 -12.94 0.89
CA GLY A 24 -10.16 -13.05 1.40
C GLY A 24 -10.24 -13.51 2.84
N GLY A 25 -11.33 -13.13 3.53
CA GLY A 25 -11.55 -13.45 4.93
C GLY A 25 -10.85 -12.47 5.88
N TYR A 26 -10.13 -12.98 6.88
CA TYR A 26 -9.52 -12.14 7.90
C TYR A 26 -8.43 -11.19 7.38
N PRO A 27 -7.54 -11.58 6.44
CA PRO A 27 -6.61 -10.61 5.84
C PRO A 27 -7.32 -9.44 5.15
N GLU A 28 -8.42 -9.68 4.47
CA GLU A 28 -9.23 -8.63 3.86
C GLU A 28 -9.76 -7.65 4.91
N GLU A 29 -10.29 -8.15 6.02
CA GLU A 29 -10.77 -7.31 7.12
C GLU A 29 -9.65 -6.48 7.73
N CYS A 30 -8.49 -7.09 7.96
CA CYS A 30 -7.31 -6.38 8.48
C CYS A 30 -6.81 -5.31 7.51
N ALA A 31 -6.77 -5.60 6.21
CA ALA A 31 -6.34 -4.64 5.20
C ALA A 31 -7.29 -3.43 5.17
N LYS A 32 -8.60 -3.68 5.24
CA LYS A 32 -9.61 -2.61 5.29
C LYS A 32 -9.46 -1.75 6.54
N ALA A 33 -9.24 -2.38 7.70
CA ALA A 33 -9.03 -1.67 8.96
C ALA A 33 -7.76 -0.82 8.93
N LEU A 34 -6.68 -1.37 8.40
CA LEU A 34 -5.42 -0.64 8.26
C LEU A 34 -5.57 0.55 7.32
N PHE A 35 -6.27 0.36 6.20
CA PHE A 35 -6.54 1.46 5.27
C PHE A 35 -7.31 2.59 5.97
N LEU A 36 -8.33 2.27 6.77
CA LEU A 36 -9.08 3.27 7.52
C LEU A 36 -8.19 4.05 8.49
N ALA A 37 -7.27 3.36 9.17
CA ALA A 37 -6.32 4.01 10.07
C ALA A 37 -5.39 4.96 9.31
N LEU A 38 -4.89 4.54 8.16
CA LEU A 38 -4.05 5.38 7.30
C LEU A 38 -4.82 6.59 6.75
N LEU A 39 -6.07 6.37 6.36
CA LEU A 39 -6.94 7.45 5.89
C LEU A 39 -7.16 8.49 6.97
N LYS A 40 -7.39 8.06 8.22
CA LYS A 40 -7.54 8.97 9.34
C LYS A 40 -6.27 9.81 9.56
N VAL A 41 -5.11 9.18 9.52
CA VAL A 41 -3.82 9.88 9.64
C VAL A 41 -3.66 10.89 8.50
N ALA A 42 -3.97 10.50 7.27
CA ALA A 42 -3.88 11.39 6.12
C ALA A 42 -4.80 12.60 6.27
N MET A 43 -6.02 12.41 6.73
CA MET A 43 -6.98 13.50 6.95
C MET A 43 -6.53 14.42 8.09
N ASP A 44 -6.08 13.87 9.22
CA ASP A 44 -5.63 14.64 10.37
C ASP A 44 -4.38 15.47 10.06
N GLU A 45 -3.46 14.90 9.27
CA GLU A 45 -2.24 15.56 8.84
C GLU A 45 -2.39 16.36 7.54
N LYS A 46 -3.58 16.38 6.94
CA LYS A 46 -3.87 17.02 5.65
C LYS A 46 -2.96 16.51 4.53
N ARG A 47 -2.68 15.20 4.53
CA ARG A 47 -1.90 14.52 3.50
C ARG A 47 -2.84 13.89 2.48
N GLY A 48 -2.51 14.02 1.20
CA GLY A 48 -3.25 13.32 0.15
C GLY A 48 -3.09 11.80 0.27
N CYS A 49 -4.07 11.06 -0.18
CA CYS A 49 -4.02 9.60 -0.20
C CYS A 49 -4.47 9.10 -1.58
N TYR A 50 -3.62 8.32 -2.22
CA TYR A 50 -3.93 7.69 -3.50
C TYR A 50 -4.01 6.18 -3.27
N LEU A 51 -5.21 5.63 -3.39
CA LEU A 51 -5.46 4.21 -3.15
C LEU A 51 -5.43 3.46 -4.48
N MET A 52 -4.62 2.41 -4.53
CA MET A 52 -4.52 1.50 -5.66
C MET A 52 -4.93 0.11 -5.21
N LEU A 53 -5.94 -0.44 -5.84
CA LEU A 53 -6.43 -1.80 -5.56
C LEU A 53 -5.96 -2.71 -6.68
N PHE A 54 -5.26 -3.77 -6.34
CA PHE A 54 -4.71 -4.66 -7.35
C PHE A 54 -5.02 -6.12 -7.10
N SER A 55 -5.30 -6.82 -8.17
CA SER A 55 -5.29 -8.28 -8.26
C SER A 55 -4.50 -8.63 -9.52
N THR A 56 -5.13 -9.09 -10.59
CA THR A 56 -4.52 -9.13 -11.92
C THR A 56 -4.66 -7.79 -12.62
N GLU A 57 -5.64 -6.99 -12.23
CA GLU A 57 -5.88 -5.63 -12.72
C GLU A 57 -5.65 -4.62 -11.61
N VAL A 58 -5.53 -3.34 -11.98
CA VAL A 58 -5.33 -2.26 -11.03
C VAL A 58 -6.47 -1.25 -11.15
N ALA A 59 -7.18 -1.02 -10.06
CA ALA A 59 -8.15 0.06 -9.91
C ALA A 59 -7.57 1.14 -9.02
N THR A 60 -7.86 2.39 -9.30
CA THR A 60 -7.31 3.52 -8.54
C THR A 60 -8.40 4.41 -7.99
N LEU A 61 -8.20 4.91 -6.77
CA LEU A 61 -9.09 5.86 -6.12
C LEU A 61 -8.24 6.98 -5.50
N GLU A 62 -8.41 8.19 -5.99
CA GLU A 62 -7.78 9.35 -5.36
C GLU A 62 -8.70 9.86 -4.24
N ILE A 63 -8.20 9.83 -3.02
CA ILE A 63 -8.95 10.19 -1.82
C ILE A 63 -8.46 11.55 -1.34
N THR A 64 -9.37 12.52 -1.34
CA THR A 64 -9.13 13.86 -0.79
C THR A 64 -9.89 14.02 0.53
N ALA A 65 -9.57 15.07 1.28
CA ALA A 65 -10.28 15.36 2.52
C ALA A 65 -11.80 15.54 2.31
N ASP A 66 -12.20 16.02 1.13
CA ASP A 66 -13.60 16.33 0.83
C ASP A 66 -14.41 15.10 0.35
N THR A 67 -13.74 14.12 -0.27
CA THR A 67 -14.40 12.97 -0.89
C THR A 67 -14.01 11.63 -0.28
N GLY A 68 -13.21 11.66 0.81
CA GLY A 68 -12.59 10.48 1.35
C GLY A 68 -13.56 9.42 1.87
N LEU A 69 -14.65 9.84 2.52
CA LEU A 69 -15.61 8.92 3.12
C LEU A 69 -16.38 8.11 2.08
N ASP A 70 -16.86 8.76 1.01
CA ASP A 70 -17.62 8.06 -0.02
C ASP A 70 -16.78 7.04 -0.77
N LYS A 71 -15.53 7.40 -1.08
CA LYS A 71 -14.61 6.50 -1.76
C LYS A 71 -14.12 5.38 -0.84
N ALA A 72 -13.92 5.67 0.44
CA ALA A 72 -13.58 4.65 1.43
C ALA A 72 -14.70 3.64 1.59
N GLU A 73 -15.96 4.08 1.61
CA GLU A 73 -17.12 3.19 1.66
C GLU A 73 -17.14 2.23 0.48
N ARG A 74 -16.84 2.71 -0.72
CA ARG A 74 -16.75 1.86 -1.91
C ARG A 74 -15.70 0.77 -1.74
N PHE A 75 -14.50 1.11 -1.24
CA PHE A 75 -13.46 0.13 -0.97
C PHE A 75 -13.89 -0.88 0.11
N LEU A 76 -14.49 -0.40 1.19
CA LEU A 76 -14.91 -1.26 2.30
C LEU A 76 -16.00 -2.28 1.90
N SER A 77 -16.83 -1.94 0.91
CA SER A 77 -17.88 -2.82 0.43
C SER A 77 -17.41 -3.84 -0.62
N MET A 78 -16.17 -3.73 -1.11
CA MET A 78 -15.64 -4.67 -2.08
C MET A 78 -15.35 -6.03 -1.48
N SER A 79 -15.57 -7.09 -2.24
CA SER A 79 -15.10 -8.44 -1.92
C SER A 79 -13.81 -8.72 -2.68
N PHE A 80 -12.82 -9.28 -2.01
CA PHE A 80 -11.53 -9.59 -2.61
C PHE A 80 -11.61 -10.89 -3.40
N HIS A 81 -11.13 -10.86 -4.64
CA HIS A 81 -11.13 -12.01 -5.54
C HIS A 81 -10.10 -11.84 -6.65
N GLY A 82 -9.79 -12.91 -7.36
CA GLY A 82 -8.86 -12.90 -8.49
C GLY A 82 -7.44 -13.29 -8.11
N GLY A 83 -6.55 -13.19 -9.07
CA GLY A 83 -5.13 -13.49 -8.90
C GLY A 83 -4.34 -12.31 -8.33
N THR A 84 -3.00 -12.45 -8.28
CA THR A 84 -2.10 -11.43 -7.71
C THR A 84 -1.01 -11.10 -8.71
N ASP A 85 -0.94 -9.84 -9.13
CA ASP A 85 0.17 -9.32 -9.93
C ASP A 85 0.60 -7.96 -9.37
N LEU A 86 1.73 -7.94 -8.69
CA LEU A 86 2.26 -6.76 -8.04
C LEU A 86 2.93 -5.80 -9.02
N VAL A 87 3.42 -6.30 -10.15
CA VAL A 87 4.22 -5.52 -11.10
C VAL A 87 3.43 -4.34 -11.70
N PRO A 88 2.24 -4.53 -12.29
CA PRO A 88 1.49 -3.40 -12.85
C PRO A 88 1.12 -2.36 -11.78
N CYS A 89 0.84 -2.81 -10.56
CA CYS A 89 0.53 -1.91 -9.46
C CYS A 89 1.72 -1.03 -9.11
N LEU A 90 2.91 -1.61 -8.94
CA LEU A 90 4.12 -0.86 -8.64
C LEU A 90 4.49 0.08 -9.79
N GLU A 91 4.35 -0.34 -11.04
CA GLU A 91 4.60 0.52 -12.20
C GLU A 91 3.68 1.76 -12.16
N LYS A 92 2.40 1.58 -11.87
CA LYS A 92 1.47 2.70 -11.74
C LYS A 92 1.78 3.58 -10.54
N ALA A 93 2.20 2.99 -9.42
CA ALA A 93 2.61 3.76 -8.24
C ALA A 93 3.83 4.65 -8.57
N LEU A 94 4.81 4.10 -9.28
CA LEU A 94 5.98 4.88 -9.71
C LEU A 94 5.59 6.02 -10.66
N ALA A 95 4.68 5.76 -11.60
CA ALA A 95 4.17 6.81 -12.48
C ALA A 95 3.46 7.91 -11.69
N LYS A 96 2.73 7.56 -10.63
CA LYS A 96 2.06 8.55 -9.77
C LYS A 96 3.07 9.42 -9.02
N LEU A 97 4.25 8.91 -8.70
CA LEU A 97 5.32 9.69 -8.08
C LEU A 97 5.85 10.82 -8.96
N ASP A 98 5.63 10.74 -10.28
CA ASP A 98 5.99 11.81 -11.21
C ASP A 98 5.00 12.99 -11.19
N ASP A 99 3.82 12.80 -10.62
CA ASP A 99 2.89 13.90 -10.33
C ASP A 99 3.48 14.77 -9.22
N PRO A 100 3.65 16.09 -9.44
CA PRO A 100 4.24 16.97 -8.41
C PRO A 100 3.53 16.90 -7.06
N ALA A 101 2.22 16.66 -7.04
CA ALA A 101 1.45 16.51 -5.80
C ALA A 101 1.86 15.27 -5.00
N PHE A 102 2.48 14.27 -5.64
CA PHE A 102 2.89 13.01 -5.03
C PHE A 102 4.39 12.78 -5.07
N ALA A 103 5.18 13.80 -5.41
CA ALA A 103 6.64 13.66 -5.60
C ALA A 103 7.38 13.16 -4.37
N LYS A 104 6.86 13.41 -3.18
CA LYS A 104 7.46 12.96 -1.90
C LYS A 104 6.56 11.98 -1.16
N ALA A 105 5.75 11.21 -1.90
CA ALA A 105 4.85 10.25 -1.29
C ALA A 105 5.60 9.09 -0.66
N ASP A 106 5.06 8.59 0.44
CA ASP A 106 5.40 7.27 0.95
C ASP A 106 4.53 6.24 0.22
N VAL A 107 5.16 5.16 -0.25
CA VAL A 107 4.47 4.06 -0.93
C VAL A 107 4.34 2.90 0.04
N LEU A 108 3.11 2.46 0.27
CA LEU A 108 2.80 1.35 1.17
C LEU A 108 2.09 0.26 0.38
N VAL A 109 2.60 -0.96 0.47
CA VAL A 109 1.96 -2.14 -0.15
C VAL A 109 1.45 -3.07 0.94
N ILE A 110 0.16 -3.35 0.89
CA ILE A 110 -0.52 -4.26 1.83
C ILE A 110 -0.90 -5.52 1.04
N SER A 111 -0.27 -6.65 1.37
CA SER A 111 -0.43 -7.91 0.63
C SER A 111 -0.01 -9.08 1.49
N ASP A 112 -0.40 -10.29 1.10
CA ASP A 112 0.17 -11.51 1.66
C ASP A 112 1.58 -11.78 1.13
N PHE A 113 2.02 -11.07 0.09
CA PHE A 113 3.32 -11.20 -0.56
C PHE A 113 3.63 -12.63 -1.02
N ILE A 114 2.60 -13.37 -1.39
CA ILE A 114 2.70 -14.66 -2.04
C ILE A 114 2.57 -14.42 -3.54
N ALA A 115 3.63 -13.90 -4.13
CA ALA A 115 3.66 -13.46 -5.52
C ALA A 115 5.03 -13.74 -6.13
N GLN A 116 5.15 -13.50 -7.41
CA GLN A 116 6.40 -13.70 -8.13
C GLN A 116 7.40 -12.57 -7.82
N SER A 117 8.68 -12.88 -8.01
CA SER A 117 9.76 -11.90 -7.85
C SER A 117 9.58 -10.74 -8.82
N LEU A 118 10.02 -9.56 -8.38
CA LEU A 118 9.95 -8.37 -9.22
C LEU A 118 11.09 -8.38 -10.26
N PRO A 119 10.81 -7.91 -11.51
CA PRO A 119 11.84 -7.86 -12.52
C PRO A 119 12.89 -6.78 -12.21
N HIS A 120 14.13 -7.01 -12.63
CA HIS A 120 15.24 -6.08 -12.39
C HIS A 120 14.98 -4.66 -12.87
N PRO A 121 14.39 -4.42 -14.06
CA PRO A 121 14.10 -3.04 -14.48
C PRO A 121 13.18 -2.29 -13.51
N LEU A 122 12.21 -2.98 -12.88
CA LEU A 122 11.34 -2.38 -11.89
C LEU A 122 12.12 -2.04 -10.61
N LEU A 123 12.99 -2.94 -10.16
CA LEU A 123 13.84 -2.69 -8.99
C LEU A 123 14.75 -1.48 -9.22
N ASP A 124 15.31 -1.35 -10.41
CA ASP A 124 16.15 -0.19 -10.77
C ASP A 124 15.33 1.10 -10.75
N GLN A 125 14.10 1.08 -11.24
CA GLN A 125 13.21 2.23 -11.18
C GLN A 125 12.90 2.62 -9.74
N MET A 126 12.58 1.65 -8.89
CA MET A 126 12.34 1.89 -7.46
C MET A 126 13.56 2.56 -6.80
N ASN A 127 14.76 2.09 -7.13
CA ASN A 127 15.99 2.68 -6.59
C ASN A 127 16.19 4.13 -7.02
N ARG A 128 15.80 4.49 -8.25
CA ARG A 128 15.84 5.88 -8.70
C ARG A 128 14.94 6.79 -7.87
N TYR A 129 13.74 6.32 -7.51
CA TYR A 129 12.82 7.09 -6.66
C TYR A 129 13.30 7.14 -5.21
N ARG A 130 14.00 6.10 -4.72
CA ARG A 130 14.64 6.14 -3.39
C ARG A 130 15.67 7.26 -3.29
N GLN A 131 16.40 7.52 -4.36
CA GLN A 131 17.34 8.64 -4.42
C GLN A 131 16.63 9.99 -4.34
N ARG A 132 15.35 10.04 -4.68
CA ARG A 132 14.49 11.23 -4.52
C ARG A 132 13.74 11.24 -3.19
N GLN A 133 14.18 10.44 -2.22
CA GLN A 133 13.61 10.35 -0.86
C GLN A 133 12.28 9.59 -0.76
N THR A 134 11.82 8.92 -1.82
CA THR A 134 10.69 8.01 -1.71
C THR A 134 11.06 6.78 -0.89
N ARG A 135 10.18 6.34 0.01
CA ARG A 135 10.35 5.10 0.76
C ARG A 135 9.22 4.14 0.43
N PHE A 136 9.57 2.88 0.30
CA PHE A 136 8.65 1.79 0.00
C PHE A 136 8.48 0.93 1.23
N HIS A 137 7.25 0.78 1.67
CA HIS A 137 6.91 0.03 2.89
C HIS A 137 6.02 -1.13 2.53
N ALA A 138 6.22 -2.27 3.19
CA ALA A 138 5.43 -3.47 3.01
C ALA A 138 4.73 -3.85 4.32
N VAL A 139 3.44 -4.13 4.24
CA VAL A 139 2.70 -4.76 5.33
C VAL A 139 2.28 -6.14 4.84
N ALA A 140 2.95 -7.17 5.37
CA ALA A 140 2.69 -8.55 5.03
C ALA A 140 1.55 -9.11 5.88
N MET A 141 0.53 -9.64 5.22
CA MET A 141 -0.67 -10.19 5.86
C MET A 141 -0.58 -11.70 6.11
N SER A 142 0.58 -12.29 5.86
CA SER A 142 0.79 -13.74 6.01
C SER A 142 2.20 -14.04 6.46
N ARG A 143 2.34 -15.06 7.32
CA ARG A 143 3.65 -15.61 7.68
C ARG A 143 4.35 -16.27 6.50
N HIS A 144 3.60 -16.62 5.46
CA HIS A 144 4.13 -17.24 4.25
C HIS A 144 4.60 -16.24 3.21
N ALA A 145 4.63 -14.95 3.54
CA ALA A 145 5.19 -13.92 2.67
C ALA A 145 6.61 -14.27 2.27
N LYS A 146 6.92 -14.11 0.97
CA LYS A 146 8.25 -14.42 0.45
C LYS A 146 9.27 -13.40 0.95
N GLN A 147 10.27 -13.85 1.70
CA GLN A 147 11.29 -12.99 2.27
C GLN A 147 12.08 -12.23 1.20
N ALA A 148 12.38 -12.88 0.08
CA ALA A 148 13.07 -12.23 -1.03
C ALA A 148 12.27 -11.04 -1.59
N LEU A 149 10.94 -11.14 -1.59
CA LEU A 149 10.07 -10.06 -2.03
C LEU A 149 10.02 -8.92 -1.00
N LEU A 150 9.95 -9.24 0.29
CA LEU A 150 9.94 -8.25 1.37
C LEU A 150 11.24 -7.44 1.44
N ARG A 151 12.38 -8.05 1.10
CA ARG A 151 13.69 -7.37 1.12
C ARG A 151 13.81 -6.24 0.11
N VAL A 152 12.93 -6.20 -0.88
CA VAL A 152 12.89 -5.11 -1.84
C VAL A 152 12.41 -3.81 -1.21
N PHE A 153 11.66 -3.90 -0.11
CA PHE A 153 11.07 -2.74 0.57
C PHE A 153 12.00 -2.21 1.66
N ASP A 154 11.92 -0.91 1.90
CA ASP A 154 12.76 -0.24 2.91
C ASP A 154 12.38 -0.65 4.32
N ASN A 155 11.08 -0.84 4.57
CA ASN A 155 10.55 -1.35 5.83
C ASN A 155 9.49 -2.39 5.56
N SER A 156 9.37 -3.38 6.44
CA SER A 156 8.31 -4.37 6.36
C SER A 156 7.79 -4.72 7.75
N TRP A 157 6.48 -4.91 7.82
CA TRP A 157 5.79 -5.34 9.04
C TRP A 157 4.95 -6.57 8.73
N LEU A 158 4.85 -7.47 9.69
CA LEU A 158 3.99 -8.64 9.60
C LEU A 158 2.75 -8.42 10.47
N LEU A 159 1.56 -8.46 9.84
CA LEU A 159 0.30 -8.59 10.53
C LEU A 159 -0.17 -10.04 10.38
N ASP A 160 -0.01 -10.86 11.43
CA ASP A 160 -0.37 -12.26 11.37
C ASP A 160 -1.87 -12.44 11.60
N CYS A 161 -2.64 -12.18 10.56
CA CYS A 161 -4.10 -12.28 10.59
C CYS A 161 -4.59 -13.73 10.71
N GLY A 162 -3.74 -14.73 10.34
CA GLY A 162 -4.11 -16.13 10.41
C GLY A 162 -4.13 -16.70 11.82
N LEU A 163 -3.32 -16.18 12.71
CA LEU A 163 -3.22 -16.68 14.08
C LEU A 163 -4.43 -16.30 14.94
N ARG A 164 -4.97 -15.12 14.72
CA ARG A 164 -6.12 -14.62 15.48
C ARG A 164 -7.41 -15.34 15.14
N GLY A 165 -7.54 -15.77 13.88
CA GLY A 165 -8.68 -16.59 13.45
C GLY A 165 -8.68 -17.99 14.08
N ARG A 166 -7.53 -18.44 14.59
CA ARG A 166 -7.42 -19.75 15.26
C ARG A 166 -7.65 -19.68 16.77
N LEU A 167 -7.56 -18.50 17.37
CA LEU A 167 -7.75 -18.29 18.81
C LEU A 167 -9.20 -17.91 19.16
N LEU A 168 -9.98 -17.65 18.14
CA LEU A 168 -11.41 -17.39 18.25
C LEU A 168 -12.22 -18.63 17.85
#